data_dd6b12b098a9cf61a4603fccfb02f1a0
#
_entry.id   dd6b12b098a9cf61a4603fccfb02f1a0
#
_cell.length_a   1.000
_cell.length_b   1.000
_cell.length_c   1.000
_cell.angle_alpha   90.00
_cell.angle_beta   90.00
_cell.angle_gamma   90.00
#
_symmetry.space_group_name_H-M   'P 1'
#
loop_
_entity.id
_entity.type
_entity.pdbx_description
1 polymer ?
#
loop_
_entity_poly.entity_id
_entity_poly.type
_entity_poly.pdbx_seq_one_letter_code
_entity_poly.pdbx_strand_id
1 'polypeptide(L)'
;SERVQRQPLSVEVDDDEAQTAIEQRFYETTRDQRPALLVSAIRYHQPASCVVFCNTKRDCQTVLEALEARSISALALHGDLEQRDRDQVLVRFANRSCRVLVATDVAARGLDIKELELVVNYELAFDPEVHVHRIGRTGRAGMSGLAISLCTPQEMVRAHAIEDYLQMTVDWAPVSELSGAANGSLEAEMVTLCIDGGRKAKIRPGDILGALTGDAGLTAAEVGKIDMFPVHAYVAIRKASARKALQQLQQGKIKGKSCKVRLLK
;
A
#
# COMPACT_ATOMS: atom_id res chain seq x y z
N SER A 1 -28.35 19.45 10.08
CA SER A 1 -28.41 18.00 9.83
C SER A 1 -27.44 17.35 10.79
N GLU A 2 -27.96 16.83 11.89
CA GLU A 2 -27.22 16.05 12.88
C GLU A 2 -26.91 14.68 12.28
N ARG A 3 -25.67 14.42 11.92
CA ARG A 3 -25.16 13.08 11.68
C ARG A 3 -24.84 12.46 13.02
N VAL A 4 -25.60 11.44 13.38
CA VAL A 4 -25.37 10.61 14.57
C VAL A 4 -24.04 9.88 14.40
N GLN A 5 -22.97 10.39 14.98
CA GLN A 5 -21.75 9.64 15.20
C GLN A 5 -21.99 8.65 16.35
N ARG A 6 -22.05 7.36 16.04
CA ARG A 6 -21.93 6.31 17.05
C ARG A 6 -20.46 6.28 17.49
N GLN A 7 -20.21 6.20 18.80
CA GLN A 7 -18.91 6.31 19.44
C GLN A 7 -17.86 5.40 18.80
N PRO A 8 -16.71 5.93 18.32
CA PRO A 8 -15.61 5.10 17.85
C PRO A 8 -14.97 4.41 19.06
N LEU A 9 -14.79 3.09 18.99
CA LEU A 9 -14.04 2.31 19.98
C LEU A 9 -12.55 2.41 19.69
N SER A 10 -11.77 2.80 20.71
CA SER A 10 -10.31 2.84 20.64
C SER A 10 -9.71 1.51 21.08
N VAL A 11 -8.90 0.90 20.24
CA VAL A 11 -8.06 -0.26 20.58
C VAL A 11 -6.71 0.24 21.07
N GLU A 12 -6.34 -0.08 22.32
CA GLU A 12 -5.04 0.25 22.89
C GLU A 12 -3.96 -0.69 22.32
N VAL A 13 -3.09 -0.15 21.50
CA VAL A 13 -1.83 -0.79 21.11
C VAL A 13 -0.72 -0.06 21.86
N ASP A 14 -0.01 -0.76 22.74
CA ASP A 14 1.11 -0.24 23.53
C ASP A 14 2.22 0.32 22.64
N ASP A 15 2.13 1.58 22.32
CA ASP A 15 3.23 2.47 21.94
C ASP A 15 2.82 3.89 22.33
N ASP A 16 3.66 4.60 23.05
CA ASP A 16 3.49 5.91 23.73
C ASP A 16 3.21 7.10 22.77
N GLU A 17 2.55 6.87 21.63
CA GLU A 17 2.04 7.89 20.71
C GLU A 17 0.51 7.91 20.75
N ALA A 18 -0.07 9.09 20.85
CA ALA A 18 -1.49 9.35 20.97
C ALA A 18 -2.35 8.39 20.14
N GLN A 19 -3.10 7.54 20.83
CA GLN A 19 -3.96 6.51 20.24
C GLN A 19 -5.02 7.16 19.37
N THR A 20 -4.91 6.89 18.08
CA THR A 20 -5.94 7.30 17.13
C THR A 20 -6.91 6.15 16.92
N ALA A 21 -8.21 6.42 17.03
CA ALA A 21 -9.23 5.40 16.84
C ALA A 21 -9.17 4.82 15.41
N ILE A 22 -9.06 3.49 15.31
CA ILE A 22 -9.19 2.77 14.04
C ILE A 22 -10.67 2.42 13.86
N GLU A 23 -11.29 2.98 12.82
CA GLU A 23 -12.64 2.58 12.41
C GLU A 23 -12.55 1.20 11.77
N GLN A 24 -13.32 0.24 12.28
CA GLN A 24 -13.38 -1.11 11.75
C GLN A 24 -14.76 -1.37 11.14
N ARG A 25 -14.81 -1.82 9.87
CA ARG A 25 -16.02 -2.19 9.16
C ARG A 25 -15.93 -3.61 8.65
N PHE A 26 -16.95 -4.40 8.91
CA PHE A 26 -17.05 -5.77 8.44
C PHE A 26 -18.15 -5.87 7.39
N TYR A 27 -17.86 -6.55 6.29
CA TYR A 27 -18.82 -6.81 5.21
C TYR A 27 -18.97 -8.31 5.03
N GLU A 28 -20.21 -8.78 5.11
CA GLU A 28 -20.51 -10.16 4.78
C GLU A 28 -20.46 -10.35 3.26
N THR A 29 -19.84 -11.44 2.81
CA THR A 29 -19.69 -11.78 1.41
C THR A 29 -19.61 -13.28 1.20
N THR A 30 -19.69 -13.71 -0.06
CA THR A 30 -19.35 -15.08 -0.45
C THR A 30 -17.94 -15.14 -1.02
N ARG A 31 -17.38 -16.34 -1.08
CA ARG A 31 -16.04 -16.55 -1.65
C ARG A 31 -15.92 -16.02 -3.08
N ASP A 32 -16.96 -16.25 -3.90
CA ASP A 32 -16.96 -15.85 -5.32
C ASP A 32 -17.15 -14.33 -5.50
N GLN A 33 -17.88 -13.69 -4.59
CA GLN A 33 -18.13 -12.24 -4.64
C GLN A 33 -17.02 -11.41 -3.98
N ARG A 34 -16.18 -12.01 -3.15
CA ARG A 34 -15.15 -11.33 -2.36
C ARG A 34 -14.19 -10.49 -3.22
N PRO A 35 -13.68 -10.95 -4.39
CA PRO A 35 -12.80 -10.12 -5.23
C PRO A 35 -13.51 -8.88 -5.77
N ALA A 36 -14.77 -9.01 -6.16
CA ALA A 36 -15.58 -7.89 -6.67
C ALA A 36 -15.88 -6.88 -5.55
N LEU A 37 -16.18 -7.35 -4.35
CA LEU A 37 -16.43 -6.51 -3.19
C LEU A 37 -15.18 -5.75 -2.76
N LEU A 38 -14.00 -6.39 -2.78
CA LEU A 38 -12.72 -5.74 -2.55
C LEU A 38 -12.50 -4.57 -3.52
N VAL A 39 -12.72 -4.80 -4.81
CA VAL A 39 -12.60 -3.74 -5.83
C VAL A 39 -13.56 -2.59 -5.55
N SER A 40 -14.82 -2.90 -5.17
CA SER A 40 -15.82 -1.88 -4.81
C SER A 40 -15.38 -1.07 -3.60
N ALA A 41 -14.88 -1.71 -2.54
CA ALA A 41 -14.39 -1.06 -1.34
C ALA A 41 -13.21 -0.11 -1.64
N ILE A 42 -12.20 -0.57 -2.40
CA ILE A 42 -11.05 0.25 -2.78
C ILE A 42 -11.47 1.43 -3.65
N ARG A 43 -12.42 1.24 -4.57
CA ARG A 43 -12.93 2.32 -5.43
C ARG A 43 -13.79 3.31 -4.67
N TYR A 44 -14.54 2.87 -3.69
CA TYR A 44 -15.38 3.74 -2.86
C TYR A 44 -14.52 4.66 -1.99
N HIS A 45 -13.50 4.11 -1.32
CA HIS A 45 -12.64 4.87 -0.41
C HIS A 45 -11.49 5.58 -1.13
N GLN A 46 -11.10 5.16 -2.33
CA GLN A 46 -10.02 5.73 -3.16
C GLN A 46 -8.71 6.01 -2.40
N PRO A 47 -8.20 5.08 -1.58
CA PRO A 47 -7.04 5.35 -0.74
C PRO A 47 -5.80 5.65 -1.58
N ALA A 48 -4.98 6.61 -1.14
CA ALA A 48 -3.65 6.83 -1.73
C ALA A 48 -2.67 5.71 -1.35
N SER A 49 -2.90 5.04 -0.21
CA SER A 49 -2.13 3.89 0.27
C SER A 49 -3.03 2.86 0.94
N CYS A 50 -2.95 1.62 0.48
CA CYS A 50 -3.75 0.50 1.01
C CYS A 50 -2.91 -0.76 1.11
N VAL A 51 -3.08 -1.53 2.20
CA VAL A 51 -2.59 -2.91 2.27
C VAL A 51 -3.78 -3.86 2.31
N VAL A 52 -3.74 -4.89 1.47
CA VAL A 52 -4.71 -5.99 1.45
C VAL A 52 -4.04 -7.25 1.99
N PHE A 53 -4.49 -7.74 3.13
CA PHE A 53 -3.98 -8.95 3.75
C PHE A 53 -4.71 -10.19 3.28
N CYS A 54 -3.95 -11.17 2.79
CA CYS A 54 -4.41 -12.50 2.41
C CYS A 54 -3.75 -13.56 3.28
N ASN A 55 -4.44 -14.67 3.54
CA ASN A 55 -3.89 -15.76 4.32
C ASN A 55 -2.91 -16.63 3.50
N THR A 56 -3.06 -16.69 2.20
CA THR A 56 -2.21 -17.50 1.32
C THR A 56 -1.62 -16.70 0.15
N LYS A 57 -0.50 -17.16 -0.39
CA LYS A 57 0.10 -16.58 -1.60
C LYS A 57 -0.79 -16.74 -2.84
N ARG A 58 -1.62 -17.79 -2.89
CA ARG A 58 -2.58 -18.02 -3.97
C ARG A 58 -3.66 -16.94 -3.97
N ASP A 59 -4.16 -16.59 -2.79
CA ASP A 59 -5.15 -15.52 -2.66
C ASP A 59 -4.54 -14.16 -2.98
N CYS A 60 -3.27 -13.92 -2.63
CA CYS A 60 -2.54 -12.72 -3.08
C CYS A 60 -2.54 -12.60 -4.60
N GLN A 61 -2.31 -13.69 -5.32
CA GLN A 61 -2.31 -13.67 -6.78
C GLN A 61 -3.70 -13.42 -7.36
N THR A 62 -4.73 -14.09 -6.81
CA THR A 62 -6.14 -13.87 -7.21
C THR A 62 -6.56 -12.41 -6.99
N VAL A 63 -6.19 -11.83 -5.87
CA VAL A 63 -6.47 -10.42 -5.54
C VAL A 63 -5.74 -9.48 -6.49
N LEU A 64 -4.45 -9.74 -6.75
CA LEU A 64 -3.65 -8.93 -7.69
C LEU A 64 -4.32 -8.89 -9.08
N GLU A 65 -4.66 -10.05 -9.63
CA GLU A 65 -5.33 -10.17 -10.93
C GLU A 65 -6.68 -9.42 -10.96
N ALA A 66 -7.48 -9.53 -9.90
CA ALA A 66 -8.75 -8.83 -9.79
C ALA A 66 -8.60 -7.30 -9.77
N LEU A 67 -7.56 -6.79 -9.12
CA LEU A 67 -7.26 -5.36 -9.05
C LEU A 67 -6.71 -4.84 -10.39
N GLU A 68 -5.77 -5.54 -10.99
CA GLU A 68 -5.18 -5.19 -12.29
C GLU A 68 -6.21 -5.18 -13.41
N ALA A 69 -7.11 -6.18 -13.46
CA ALA A 69 -8.21 -6.25 -14.42
C ALA A 69 -9.17 -5.04 -14.33
N ARG A 70 -9.11 -4.30 -13.24
CA ARG A 70 -9.93 -3.09 -13.01
C ARG A 70 -9.09 -1.81 -12.99
N SER A 71 -7.86 -1.85 -13.51
CA SER A 71 -6.93 -0.72 -13.59
C SER A 71 -6.65 -0.07 -12.23
N ILE A 72 -6.54 -0.89 -11.18
CA ILE A 72 -6.08 -0.48 -9.86
C ILE A 72 -4.61 -0.86 -9.73
N SER A 73 -3.75 0.14 -9.45
CA SER A 73 -2.31 -0.10 -9.28
C SER A 73 -2.04 -0.92 -8.03
N ALA A 74 -1.60 -2.16 -8.22
CA ALA A 74 -1.34 -3.11 -7.16
C ALA A 74 0.00 -3.85 -7.34
N LEU A 75 0.59 -4.31 -6.25
CA LEU A 75 1.76 -5.19 -6.22
C LEU A 75 1.55 -6.27 -5.16
N ALA A 76 2.05 -7.48 -5.43
CA ALA A 76 2.00 -8.57 -4.47
C ALA A 76 3.33 -8.72 -3.71
N LEU A 77 3.23 -9.06 -2.41
CA LEU A 77 4.35 -9.33 -1.52
C LEU A 77 4.11 -10.65 -0.78
N HIS A 78 4.83 -11.70 -1.17
CA HIS A 78 4.74 -13.02 -0.56
C HIS A 78 6.10 -13.71 -0.49
N GLY A 79 6.16 -14.87 0.19
CA GLY A 79 7.41 -15.54 0.51
C GLY A 79 8.20 -16.09 -0.68
N ASP A 80 7.59 -16.22 -1.87
CA ASP A 80 8.28 -16.74 -3.06
C ASP A 80 9.09 -15.66 -3.81
N LEU A 81 8.98 -14.38 -3.41
CA LEU A 81 9.76 -13.31 -4.01
C LEU A 81 11.22 -13.38 -3.57
N GLU A 82 12.13 -13.26 -4.54
CA GLU A 82 13.54 -13.04 -4.23
C GLU A 82 13.74 -11.72 -3.46
N GLN A 83 14.79 -11.62 -2.66
CA GLN A 83 15.03 -10.43 -1.83
C GLN A 83 15.07 -9.14 -2.66
N ARG A 84 15.63 -9.19 -3.85
CA ARG A 84 15.69 -8.04 -4.76
C ARG A 84 14.30 -7.56 -5.21
N ASP A 85 13.43 -8.50 -5.55
CA ASP A 85 12.07 -8.17 -6.01
C ASP A 85 11.23 -7.69 -4.84
N ARG A 86 11.40 -8.30 -3.66
CA ARG A 86 10.81 -7.82 -2.42
C ARG A 86 11.19 -6.37 -2.13
N ASP A 87 12.49 -6.02 -2.22
CA ASP A 87 12.97 -4.65 -2.01
C ASP A 87 12.35 -3.69 -3.03
N GLN A 88 12.20 -4.08 -4.30
CA GLN A 88 11.57 -3.26 -5.33
C GLN A 88 10.08 -3.02 -5.05
N VAL A 89 9.34 -4.06 -4.65
CA VAL A 89 7.92 -3.93 -4.27
C VAL A 89 7.76 -2.94 -3.12
N LEU A 90 8.58 -3.07 -2.07
CA LEU A 90 8.53 -2.19 -0.90
C LEU A 90 8.89 -0.74 -1.23
N VAL A 91 9.94 -0.53 -2.01
CA VAL A 91 10.32 0.81 -2.47
C VAL A 91 9.21 1.45 -3.28
N ARG A 92 8.60 0.72 -4.22
CA ARG A 92 7.52 1.22 -5.06
C ARG A 92 6.26 1.55 -4.26
N PHE A 93 5.96 0.77 -3.25
CA PHE A 93 4.85 1.05 -2.35
C PHE A 93 5.15 2.28 -1.48
N ALA A 94 6.31 2.32 -0.84
CA ALA A 94 6.73 3.41 0.05
C ALA A 94 6.88 4.77 -0.66
N ASN A 95 7.16 4.78 -1.97
CA ASN A 95 7.33 6.00 -2.76
C ASN A 95 6.09 6.36 -3.61
N ARG A 96 4.94 5.71 -3.35
CA ARG A 96 3.67 5.93 -4.02
C ARG A 96 3.64 5.60 -5.53
N SER A 97 4.56 4.75 -5.99
CA SER A 97 4.51 4.16 -7.34
C SER A 97 3.60 2.94 -7.41
N CYS A 98 2.90 2.63 -6.33
CA CYS A 98 1.86 1.62 -6.22
C CYS A 98 0.87 2.08 -5.14
N ARG A 99 -0.43 1.89 -5.35
CA ARG A 99 -1.47 2.26 -4.38
C ARG A 99 -1.80 1.12 -3.43
N VAL A 100 -1.85 -0.10 -3.94
CA VAL A 100 -2.30 -1.27 -3.18
C VAL A 100 -1.18 -2.29 -3.07
N LEU A 101 -0.80 -2.61 -1.84
CA LEU A 101 0.09 -3.73 -1.55
C LEU A 101 -0.75 -4.93 -1.13
N VAL A 102 -0.70 -6.02 -1.87
CA VAL A 102 -1.35 -7.29 -1.51
C VAL A 102 -0.32 -8.18 -0.84
N ALA A 103 -0.52 -8.55 0.42
CA ALA A 103 0.51 -9.23 1.18
C ALA A 103 -0.02 -10.38 2.06
N THR A 104 0.83 -11.38 2.30
CA THR A 104 0.63 -12.33 3.39
C THR A 104 1.23 -11.79 4.69
N ASP A 105 0.71 -12.22 5.84
CA ASP A 105 1.22 -11.80 7.16
C ASP A 105 2.72 -12.04 7.30
N VAL A 106 3.19 -13.21 6.88
CA VAL A 106 4.61 -13.58 6.95
C VAL A 106 5.48 -12.63 6.15
N ALA A 107 5.02 -12.24 4.97
CA ALA A 107 5.75 -11.32 4.11
C ALA A 107 5.70 -9.87 4.61
N ALA A 108 4.61 -9.48 5.24
CA ALA A 108 4.43 -8.14 5.79
C ALA A 108 5.07 -7.96 7.18
N ARG A 109 5.41 -9.07 7.87
CA ARG A 109 6.01 -9.00 9.21
C ARG A 109 7.39 -8.33 9.19
N GLY A 110 7.62 -7.44 10.14
CA GLY A 110 8.89 -6.70 10.24
C GLY A 110 9.06 -5.57 9.22
N LEU A 111 8.05 -5.29 8.39
CA LEU A 111 8.08 -4.14 7.50
C LEU A 111 7.60 -2.89 8.23
N ASP A 112 8.33 -1.81 8.03
CA ASP A 112 7.92 -0.48 8.52
C ASP A 112 6.90 0.14 7.55
N ILE A 113 5.75 -0.52 7.43
CA ILE A 113 4.59 -0.03 6.68
C ILE A 113 3.62 0.53 7.72
N LYS A 114 3.55 1.83 7.80
CA LYS A 114 2.72 2.57 8.76
C LYS A 114 1.97 3.69 8.03
N GLU A 115 1.02 4.30 8.72
CA GLU A 115 0.28 5.48 8.22
C GLU A 115 -0.49 5.20 6.92
N LEU A 116 -1.07 3.99 6.83
CA LEU A 116 -1.92 3.64 5.71
C LEU A 116 -3.29 4.31 5.85
N GLU A 117 -3.84 4.76 4.74
CA GLU A 117 -5.21 5.28 4.71
C GLU A 117 -6.24 4.16 4.83
N LEU A 118 -5.93 2.97 4.31
CA LEU A 118 -6.81 1.82 4.35
C LEU A 118 -6.05 0.51 4.59
N VAL A 119 -6.57 -0.30 5.49
CA VAL A 119 -6.20 -1.72 5.62
C VAL A 119 -7.39 -2.58 5.24
N VAL A 120 -7.19 -3.61 4.43
CA VAL A 120 -8.23 -4.57 4.09
C VAL A 120 -7.80 -5.97 4.51
N ASN A 121 -8.57 -6.62 5.36
CA ASN A 121 -8.49 -8.06 5.57
C ASN A 121 -9.33 -8.75 4.49
N TYR A 122 -8.70 -9.17 3.40
CA TYR A 122 -9.37 -9.94 2.35
C TYR A 122 -9.93 -11.25 2.91
N GLU A 123 -9.17 -11.86 3.80
CA GLU A 123 -9.61 -12.97 4.65
C GLU A 123 -9.30 -12.62 6.11
N LEU A 124 -10.18 -13.02 7.03
CA LEU A 124 -9.91 -12.85 8.45
C LEU A 124 -8.69 -13.67 8.87
N ALA A 125 -7.86 -13.08 9.70
CA ALA A 125 -6.74 -13.77 10.31
C ALA A 125 -7.22 -14.99 11.11
N PHE A 126 -6.39 -16.02 11.20
CA PHE A 126 -6.69 -17.19 12.03
C PHE A 126 -6.58 -16.87 13.53
N ASP A 127 -5.71 -15.92 13.88
CA ASP A 127 -5.43 -15.48 15.24
C ASP A 127 -5.89 -14.01 15.38
N PRO A 128 -6.72 -13.70 16.41
CA PRO A 128 -7.13 -12.31 16.68
C PRO A 128 -5.97 -11.34 16.92
N GLU A 129 -4.85 -11.77 17.51
CA GLU A 129 -3.66 -10.95 17.70
C GLU A 129 -3.08 -10.51 16.34
N VAL A 130 -3.06 -11.42 15.36
CA VAL A 130 -2.64 -11.09 13.99
C VAL A 130 -3.59 -10.07 13.35
N HIS A 131 -4.91 -10.15 13.63
CA HIS A 131 -5.87 -9.14 13.18
C HIS A 131 -5.50 -7.77 13.73
N VAL A 132 -5.22 -7.66 15.02
CA VAL A 132 -4.79 -6.40 15.66
C VAL A 132 -3.52 -5.85 15.02
N HIS A 133 -2.53 -6.69 14.76
CA HIS A 133 -1.29 -6.30 14.09
C HIS A 133 -1.52 -5.81 12.64
N ARG A 134 -2.51 -6.37 11.93
CA ARG A 134 -2.88 -5.93 10.58
C ARG A 134 -3.51 -4.55 10.62
N ILE A 135 -4.55 -4.37 11.43
CA ILE A 135 -5.26 -3.08 11.52
C ILE A 135 -4.36 -1.98 12.09
N GLY A 136 -3.44 -2.30 12.98
CA GLY A 136 -2.45 -1.37 13.52
C GLY A 136 -1.45 -0.81 12.49
N ARG A 137 -1.61 -1.10 11.18
CA ARG A 137 -0.88 -0.44 10.09
C ARG A 137 -1.52 0.88 9.67
N THR A 138 -2.74 1.16 10.11
CA THR A 138 -3.45 2.43 9.93
C THR A 138 -3.70 3.11 11.28
N GLY A 139 -4.26 4.32 11.29
CA GLY A 139 -4.67 5.01 12.50
C GLY A 139 -3.52 5.53 13.36
N ARG A 140 -2.42 6.00 12.78
CA ARG A 140 -1.27 6.56 13.49
C ARG A 140 -1.09 8.06 13.22
N ALA A 141 -0.24 8.71 14.00
CA ALA A 141 0.13 10.13 13.83
C ALA A 141 -1.06 11.11 13.87
N GLY A 142 -2.10 10.81 14.67
CA GLY A 142 -3.26 11.70 14.83
C GLY A 142 -4.29 11.66 13.67
N MET A 143 -4.11 10.76 12.70
CA MET A 143 -5.08 10.53 11.62
C MET A 143 -5.98 9.33 11.93
N SER A 144 -7.29 9.46 11.68
CA SER A 144 -8.22 8.33 11.79
C SER A 144 -7.86 7.24 10.77
N GLY A 145 -7.71 6.00 11.24
CA GLY A 145 -7.46 4.83 10.40
C GLY A 145 -8.75 4.14 10.00
N LEU A 146 -8.78 3.53 8.82
CA LEU A 146 -9.87 2.68 8.38
C LEU A 146 -9.39 1.26 8.11
N ALA A 147 -10.06 0.29 8.73
CA ALA A 147 -9.85 -1.13 8.49
C ALA A 147 -11.14 -1.79 8.00
N ILE A 148 -11.07 -2.47 6.88
CA ILE A 148 -12.19 -3.21 6.28
C ILE A 148 -11.88 -4.71 6.36
N SER A 149 -12.88 -5.49 6.77
CA SER A 149 -12.80 -6.95 6.82
C SER A 149 -13.88 -7.58 5.97
N LEU A 150 -13.49 -8.42 5.00
CA LEU A 150 -14.40 -9.15 4.13
C LEU A 150 -14.59 -10.56 4.69
N CYS A 151 -15.77 -10.83 5.24
CA CYS A 151 -16.06 -12.05 5.99
C CYS A 151 -17.02 -12.94 5.25
N THR A 152 -16.66 -14.21 5.06
CA THR A 152 -17.59 -15.24 4.58
C THR A 152 -18.29 -15.92 5.75
N PRO A 153 -19.43 -16.58 5.51
CA PRO A 153 -20.12 -17.34 6.56
C PRO A 153 -19.20 -18.37 7.28
N GLN A 154 -18.24 -18.95 6.56
CA GLN A 154 -17.29 -19.90 7.15
C GLN A 154 -16.27 -19.21 8.10
N GLU A 155 -16.11 -17.91 8.00
CA GLU A 155 -15.17 -17.11 8.82
C GLU A 155 -15.87 -16.45 10.02
N MET A 156 -17.19 -16.63 10.20
CA MET A 156 -17.93 -16.03 11.33
C MET A 156 -17.34 -16.41 12.69
N VAL A 157 -16.87 -17.64 12.84
CA VAL A 157 -16.19 -18.10 14.08
C VAL A 157 -14.96 -17.24 14.38
N ARG A 158 -14.22 -16.81 13.35
CA ARG A 158 -13.05 -15.91 13.52
C ARG A 158 -13.50 -14.50 13.84
N ALA A 159 -14.61 -14.02 13.23
CA ALA A 159 -15.16 -12.72 13.57
C ALA A 159 -15.54 -12.65 15.05
N HIS A 160 -16.25 -13.65 15.57
CA HIS A 160 -16.58 -13.73 17.00
C HIS A 160 -15.31 -13.83 17.89
N ALA A 161 -14.30 -14.58 17.48
CA ALA A 161 -13.04 -14.63 18.22
C ALA A 161 -12.32 -13.27 18.28
N ILE A 162 -12.44 -12.46 17.22
CA ILE A 162 -11.92 -11.08 17.19
C ILE A 162 -12.74 -10.19 18.14
N GLU A 163 -14.08 -10.29 18.13
CA GLU A 163 -14.97 -9.57 19.05
C GLU A 163 -14.61 -9.89 20.52
N ASP A 164 -14.48 -11.18 20.83
CA ASP A 164 -14.12 -11.64 22.17
C ASP A 164 -12.74 -11.14 22.62
N TYR A 165 -11.76 -11.17 21.71
CA TYR A 165 -10.40 -10.71 21.99
C TYR A 165 -10.33 -9.20 22.22
N LEU A 166 -11.04 -8.44 21.40
CA LEU A 166 -11.08 -6.96 21.48
C LEU A 166 -12.09 -6.44 22.50
N GLN A 167 -12.91 -7.32 23.09
CA GLN A 167 -14.00 -6.96 24.01
C GLN A 167 -14.95 -5.91 23.40
N MET A 168 -15.23 -6.06 22.10
CA MET A 168 -16.09 -5.16 21.34
C MET A 168 -16.96 -5.93 20.36
N THR A 169 -18.07 -5.32 19.93
CA THR A 169 -18.89 -5.82 18.82
C THR A 169 -18.42 -5.18 17.52
N VAL A 170 -18.19 -5.98 16.48
CA VAL A 170 -17.80 -5.46 15.16
C VAL A 170 -18.96 -4.75 14.47
N ASP A 171 -18.66 -3.71 13.72
CA ASP A 171 -19.67 -2.99 12.92
C ASP A 171 -19.89 -3.70 11.56
N TRP A 172 -21.03 -4.37 11.43
CA TRP A 172 -21.46 -5.01 10.19
C TRP A 172 -22.13 -4.00 9.28
N ALA A 173 -21.43 -3.60 8.24
CA ALA A 173 -21.90 -2.63 7.26
C ALA A 173 -22.60 -3.31 6.07
N PRO A 174 -23.66 -2.71 5.53
CA PRO A 174 -24.34 -3.26 4.35
C PRO A 174 -23.46 -3.06 3.11
N VAL A 175 -23.30 -4.12 2.30
CA VAL A 175 -22.53 -4.07 1.03
C VAL A 175 -23.04 -2.99 0.07
N SER A 176 -24.33 -2.64 0.17
CA SER A 176 -24.97 -1.61 -0.65
C SER A 176 -24.35 -0.22 -0.49
N GLU A 177 -23.72 0.09 0.64
CA GLU A 177 -23.05 1.40 0.81
C GLU A 177 -21.87 1.59 -0.16
N LEU A 178 -21.24 0.49 -0.60
CA LEU A 178 -20.15 0.51 -1.56
C LEU A 178 -20.61 0.62 -3.03
N SER A 179 -21.93 0.66 -3.26
CA SER A 179 -22.53 0.65 -4.61
C SER A 179 -22.32 1.96 -5.38
N GLY A 180 -21.94 3.05 -4.72
CA GLY A 180 -21.64 4.35 -5.32
C GLY A 180 -20.19 4.53 -5.78
N ALA A 181 -19.40 3.43 -5.81
CA ALA A 181 -17.99 3.49 -6.13
C ALA A 181 -17.73 4.08 -7.53
N ALA A 182 -16.81 5.04 -7.61
CA ALA A 182 -16.46 5.71 -8.87
C ALA A 182 -15.88 4.71 -9.88
N ASN A 183 -16.40 4.77 -11.12
CA ASN A 183 -15.80 4.05 -12.23
C ASN A 183 -14.61 4.84 -12.76
N GLY A 184 -13.40 4.34 -12.56
CA GLY A 184 -12.19 5.01 -13.03
C GLY A 184 -10.94 4.17 -12.76
N SER A 185 -9.84 4.56 -13.39
CA SER A 185 -8.53 4.00 -13.07
C SER A 185 -8.02 4.56 -11.74
N LEU A 186 -7.58 3.69 -10.86
CA LEU A 186 -6.86 4.04 -9.63
C LEU A 186 -5.36 3.78 -9.83
N GLU A 187 -4.77 4.52 -10.75
CA GLU A 187 -3.35 4.43 -11.05
C GLU A 187 -2.51 5.14 -9.96
N ALA A 188 -1.26 4.69 -9.85
CA ALA A 188 -0.29 5.37 -9.02
C ALA A 188 0.07 6.74 -9.63
N GLU A 189 0.29 7.75 -8.79
CA GLU A 189 0.71 9.08 -9.21
C GLU A 189 2.17 9.13 -9.64
N MET A 190 2.98 8.25 -9.04
CA MET A 190 4.41 8.16 -9.27
C MET A 190 4.75 6.90 -10.05
N VAL A 191 5.94 6.89 -10.62
CA VAL A 191 6.62 5.71 -11.14
C VAL A 191 8.03 5.67 -10.59
N THR A 192 8.63 4.49 -10.50
CA THR A 192 9.99 4.33 -9.97
C THR A 192 10.98 4.07 -11.09
N LEU A 193 12.04 4.90 -11.17
CA LEU A 193 13.23 4.62 -11.96
C LEU A 193 14.27 3.93 -11.09
N CYS A 194 14.87 2.86 -11.61
CA CYS A 194 16.02 2.19 -11.04
C CYS A 194 17.29 2.68 -11.75
N ILE A 195 18.27 3.12 -10.99
CA ILE A 195 19.57 3.64 -11.46
C ILE A 195 20.64 2.63 -11.02
N ASP A 196 21.43 2.10 -11.95
CA ASP A 196 22.57 1.25 -11.66
C ASP A 196 23.75 2.11 -11.16
N GLY A 197 23.60 2.59 -9.92
CA GLY A 197 24.56 3.44 -9.26
C GLY A 197 24.07 3.76 -7.84
N GLY A 198 24.82 3.35 -6.85
CA GLY A 198 24.43 3.48 -5.45
C GLY A 198 25.56 4.04 -4.57
N ARG A 199 25.48 3.75 -3.26
CA ARG A 199 26.45 4.24 -2.26
C ARG A 199 27.89 3.82 -2.57
N LYS A 200 28.11 2.60 -3.11
CA LYS A 200 29.46 2.13 -3.52
C LYS A 200 30.04 2.96 -4.67
N ALA A 201 29.21 3.49 -5.55
CA ALA A 201 29.62 4.42 -6.60
C ALA A 201 29.79 5.87 -6.10
N LYS A 202 29.62 6.11 -4.78
CA LYS A 202 29.66 7.42 -4.12
C LYS A 202 28.61 8.40 -4.65
N ILE A 203 27.48 7.88 -5.18
CA ILE A 203 26.33 8.67 -5.58
C ILE A 203 25.48 8.94 -4.33
N ARG A 204 24.97 10.16 -4.22
CA ARG A 204 24.10 10.64 -3.14
C ARG A 204 22.73 11.06 -3.70
N PRO A 205 21.68 11.15 -2.87
CA PRO A 205 20.37 11.62 -3.34
C PRO A 205 20.43 12.98 -4.05
N GLY A 206 21.23 13.94 -3.53
CA GLY A 206 21.41 15.26 -4.16
C GLY A 206 22.05 15.20 -5.55
N ASP A 207 22.91 14.23 -5.83
CA ASP A 207 23.52 14.06 -7.16
C ASP A 207 22.45 13.60 -8.19
N ILE A 208 21.50 12.76 -7.76
CA ILE A 208 20.38 12.28 -8.59
C ILE A 208 19.37 13.43 -8.79
N LEU A 209 19.03 14.13 -7.71
CA LEU A 209 18.11 15.26 -7.77
C LEU A 209 18.68 16.35 -8.71
N GLY A 210 19.97 16.71 -8.55
CA GLY A 210 20.63 17.68 -9.42
C GLY A 210 20.66 17.26 -10.88
N ALA A 211 20.86 15.98 -11.18
CA ALA A 211 20.83 15.48 -12.56
C ALA A 211 19.41 15.52 -13.17
N LEU A 212 18.36 15.43 -12.34
CA LEU A 212 16.97 15.50 -12.78
C LEU A 212 16.47 16.96 -12.91
N THR A 213 16.92 17.86 -12.05
CA THR A 213 16.41 19.25 -11.97
C THR A 213 17.36 20.29 -12.61
N GLY A 214 18.54 19.86 -13.09
CA GLY A 214 19.50 20.70 -13.82
C GLY A 214 18.93 21.23 -15.15
N ASP A 215 19.79 21.76 -16.01
CA ASP A 215 19.45 22.47 -17.25
C ASP A 215 18.29 21.82 -18.03
N ALA A 216 17.17 22.53 -18.13
CA ALA A 216 15.90 22.07 -18.74
C ALA A 216 15.28 20.80 -18.10
N GLY A 217 15.69 20.47 -16.87
CA GLY A 217 15.23 19.30 -16.12
C GLY A 217 13.79 19.38 -15.61
N LEU A 218 13.49 18.54 -14.65
CA LEU A 218 12.22 18.50 -13.94
C LEU A 218 12.21 19.55 -12.83
N THR A 219 11.02 19.93 -12.39
CA THR A 219 10.88 20.67 -11.13
C THR A 219 11.07 19.73 -9.93
N ALA A 220 11.49 20.27 -8.80
CA ALA A 220 11.66 19.48 -7.57
C ALA A 220 10.35 18.78 -7.15
N ALA A 221 9.19 19.38 -7.42
CA ALA A 221 7.88 18.81 -7.12
C ALA A 221 7.53 17.58 -7.97
N GLU A 222 8.22 17.34 -9.09
CA GLU A 222 8.05 16.16 -9.94
C GLU A 222 8.92 15.00 -9.51
N VAL A 223 9.89 15.24 -8.60
CA VAL A 223 10.82 14.24 -8.07
C VAL A 223 10.38 13.89 -6.64
N GLY A 224 10.01 12.65 -6.41
CA GLY A 224 9.64 12.14 -5.10
C GLY A 224 10.82 11.53 -4.35
N LYS A 225 10.52 10.53 -3.53
CA LYS A 225 11.50 9.85 -2.66
C LYS A 225 12.65 9.24 -3.47
N ILE A 226 13.87 9.39 -2.96
CA ILE A 226 15.09 8.77 -3.49
C ILE A 226 15.63 7.80 -2.45
N ASP A 227 15.62 6.51 -2.77
CA ASP A 227 16.12 5.44 -1.91
C ASP A 227 17.47 4.93 -2.42
N MET A 228 18.48 4.98 -1.55
CA MET A 228 19.87 4.61 -1.89
C MET A 228 20.22 3.22 -1.37
N PHE A 229 20.62 2.34 -2.27
CA PHE A 229 21.16 1.01 -1.97
C PHE A 229 22.67 0.94 -2.23
N PRO A 230 23.35 -0.15 -1.85
CA PRO A 230 24.80 -0.25 -2.07
C PRO A 230 25.23 -0.09 -3.53
N VAL A 231 24.52 -0.73 -4.47
CA VAL A 231 24.90 -0.80 -5.89
C VAL A 231 23.89 -0.13 -6.84
N HIS A 232 22.72 0.24 -6.36
CA HIS A 232 21.67 0.91 -7.15
C HIS A 232 20.94 1.96 -6.32
N ALA A 233 20.15 2.78 -6.99
CA ALA A 233 19.24 3.73 -6.36
C ALA A 233 17.87 3.67 -7.05
N TYR A 234 16.83 4.01 -6.30
CA TYR A 234 15.49 4.18 -6.81
C TYR A 234 15.04 5.62 -6.62
N VAL A 235 14.39 6.17 -7.62
CA VAL A 235 13.81 7.51 -7.54
C VAL A 235 12.38 7.47 -8.03
N ALA A 236 11.47 8.03 -7.24
CA ALA A 236 10.08 8.22 -7.64
C ALA A 236 9.96 9.48 -8.51
N ILE A 237 9.25 9.38 -9.61
CA ILE A 237 9.00 10.48 -10.54
C ILE A 237 7.49 10.55 -10.78
N ARG A 238 6.93 11.75 -10.86
CA ARG A 238 5.54 11.93 -11.29
C ARG A 238 5.33 11.26 -12.64
N LYS A 239 4.24 10.48 -12.76
CA LYS A 239 3.95 9.65 -13.94
C LYS A 239 4.01 10.46 -15.24
N ALA A 240 3.48 11.69 -15.24
CA ALA A 240 3.51 12.58 -16.41
C ALA A 240 4.92 12.93 -16.88
N SER A 241 5.91 12.96 -15.98
CA SER A 241 7.29 13.36 -16.26
C SER A 241 8.25 12.17 -16.43
N ALA A 242 7.74 10.94 -16.28
CA ALA A 242 8.55 9.73 -16.26
C ALA A 242 9.41 9.54 -17.51
N ARG A 243 8.84 9.79 -18.69
CA ARG A 243 9.55 9.64 -19.99
C ARG A 243 10.70 10.65 -20.10
N LYS A 244 10.45 11.91 -19.73
CA LYS A 244 11.46 12.97 -19.74
C LYS A 244 12.58 12.64 -18.76
N ALA A 245 12.26 12.26 -17.52
CA ALA A 245 13.23 11.88 -16.50
C ALA A 245 14.10 10.70 -16.95
N LEU A 246 13.49 9.65 -17.50
CA LEU A 246 14.20 8.47 -17.99
C LEU A 246 15.20 8.84 -19.07
N GLN A 247 14.77 9.60 -20.09
CA GLN A 247 15.61 10.06 -21.19
C GLN A 247 16.77 10.93 -20.69
N GLN A 248 16.49 11.87 -19.79
CA GLN A 248 17.50 12.78 -19.21
C GLN A 248 18.59 12.01 -18.46
N LEU A 249 18.20 11.05 -17.62
CA LEU A 249 19.16 10.25 -16.86
C LEU A 249 19.95 9.26 -17.73
N GLN A 250 19.34 8.74 -18.82
CA GLN A 250 20.03 7.83 -19.75
C GLN A 250 21.05 8.55 -20.63
N GLN A 251 20.79 9.78 -21.02
CA GLN A 251 21.68 10.59 -21.88
C GLN A 251 22.66 11.43 -21.07
N GLY A 252 22.32 11.75 -19.83
CA GLY A 252 23.10 12.59 -18.94
C GLY A 252 24.13 11.84 -18.10
N LYS A 253 24.67 12.56 -17.14
CA LYS A 253 25.61 12.03 -16.15
C LYS A 253 25.12 12.34 -14.74
N ILE A 254 25.25 11.37 -13.85
CA ILE A 254 25.03 11.58 -12.42
C ILE A 254 26.41 11.67 -11.77
N LYS A 255 26.75 12.83 -11.22
CA LYS A 255 28.10 13.11 -10.64
C LYS A 255 29.24 12.74 -11.61
N GLY A 256 29.11 13.14 -12.87
CA GLY A 256 30.11 12.88 -13.91
C GLY A 256 30.14 11.43 -14.44
N LYS A 257 29.26 10.53 -13.96
CA LYS A 257 29.21 9.11 -14.35
C LYS A 257 27.95 8.83 -15.18
N SER A 258 28.09 8.06 -16.25
CA SER A 258 26.96 7.48 -16.97
C SER A 258 26.44 6.26 -16.20
N CYS A 259 25.15 6.20 -15.95
CA CYS A 259 24.48 5.11 -15.25
C CYS A 259 23.42 4.48 -16.17
N LYS A 260 23.24 3.16 -16.10
CA LYS A 260 22.08 2.54 -16.71
C LYS A 260 20.84 2.88 -15.88
N VAL A 261 19.77 3.32 -16.55
CA VAL A 261 18.52 3.69 -15.90
C VAL A 261 17.37 2.98 -16.60
N ARG A 262 16.46 2.43 -15.81
CA ARG A 262 15.28 1.74 -16.30
C ARG A 262 14.05 2.07 -15.47
N LEU A 263 12.89 2.04 -16.12
CA LEU A 263 11.61 2.11 -15.43
C LEU A 263 11.32 0.75 -14.79
N LEU A 264 10.92 0.73 -13.52
CA LEU A 264 10.35 -0.46 -12.89
C LEU A 264 8.91 -0.63 -13.36
N LYS A 265 8.61 -1.80 -13.86
CA LYS A 265 7.26 -2.19 -14.30
C LYS A 265 6.53 -2.95 -13.20
#